data_214d493a6f3f7c820e1cde054513fedc
#
_entry.id   214d493a6f3f7c820e1cde054513fedc
#
_cell.length_a   1.000
_cell.length_b   1.000
_cell.length_c   1.000
_cell.angle_alpha   90.00
_cell.angle_beta   90.00
_cell.angle_gamma   90.00
#
_symmetry.space_group_name_H-M   'P 1'
#
loop_
_entity.id
_entity.type
_entity.pdbx_description
1 polymer ?
#
loop_
_entity_poly.entity_id
_entity_poly.type
_entity_poly.pdbx_seq_one_letter_code
_entity_poly.pdbx_strand_id
1 'polypeptide(L)'
;ELCNYIASKIKSNIRQLEGTVKKIKAKYYLNSEKPTVSSVQGIISDILNNEAPPEVTVDRIIDEVARTYGVTADEIRSQKNRSANISKARHIAIYLTRELTTLSMVAIREKFGNRHYSTIIYTLRKVDEMMAKDRKVKELIDDTIKNIRG
;
A
#
# COMPACT_ATOMS: atom_id res chain seq x y z
N GLU A 1 16.28 30.09 -0.83
CA GLU A 1 16.91 28.76 -1.03
C GLU A 1 16.22 27.66 -0.23
N LEU A 2 15.99 27.85 1.08
CA LEU A 2 15.31 26.86 1.93
C LEU A 2 13.87 26.57 1.49
N CYS A 3 13.10 27.60 1.14
CA CYS A 3 11.73 27.41 0.65
C CYS A 3 11.69 26.59 -0.64
N ASN A 4 12.62 26.84 -1.56
CA ASN A 4 12.72 26.07 -2.81
C ASN A 4 13.14 24.63 -2.56
N TYR A 5 14.05 24.38 -1.62
CA TYR A 5 14.44 23.04 -1.23
C TYR A 5 13.26 22.26 -0.64
N ILE A 6 12.53 22.85 0.31
CA ILE A 6 11.35 22.25 0.92
C ILE A 6 10.28 21.95 -0.14
N ALA A 7 9.99 22.91 -1.01
CA ALA A 7 9.03 22.75 -2.10
C ALA A 7 9.42 21.65 -3.08
N SER A 8 10.73 21.45 -3.34
CA SER A 8 11.20 20.39 -4.23
C SER A 8 11.01 18.98 -3.66
N LYS A 9 11.02 18.84 -2.35
CA LYS A 9 10.88 17.54 -1.65
C LYS A 9 9.45 17.20 -1.29
N ILE A 10 8.58 18.19 -1.08
CA ILE A 10 7.19 18.00 -0.68
C ILE A 10 6.28 18.44 -1.83
N LYS A 11 6.15 17.56 -2.83
CA LYS A 11 5.43 17.90 -4.08
C LYS A 11 3.90 17.77 -4.03
N SER A 12 3.33 17.16 -3.01
CA SER A 12 1.97 16.65 -3.14
C SER A 12 0.95 17.11 -2.11
N ASN A 13 1.34 17.87 -1.09
CA ASN A 13 0.37 18.24 -0.06
C ASN A 13 0.71 19.55 0.66
N ILE A 14 -0.17 20.54 0.52
CA ILE A 14 -0.09 21.84 1.18
C ILE A 14 -0.06 21.70 2.71
N ARG A 15 -0.79 20.72 3.28
CA ARG A 15 -0.78 20.46 4.73
C ARG A 15 0.57 19.98 5.24
N GLN A 16 1.28 19.15 4.46
CA GLN A 16 2.65 18.72 4.78
C GLN A 16 3.61 19.90 4.78
N LEU A 17 3.46 20.78 3.79
CA LEU A 17 4.28 21.99 3.69
C LEU A 17 4.07 22.90 4.90
N GLU A 18 2.83 23.16 5.29
CA GLU A 18 2.49 23.97 6.47
C GLU A 18 3.02 23.34 7.76
N GLY A 19 2.84 22.04 7.95
CA GLY A 19 3.36 21.29 9.10
C GLY A 19 4.88 21.35 9.19
N THR A 20 5.58 21.23 8.07
CA THR A 20 7.03 21.32 7.97
C THR A 20 7.52 22.71 8.37
N VAL A 21 6.92 23.76 7.83
CA VAL A 21 7.25 25.14 8.16
C VAL A 21 7.04 25.43 9.63
N LYS A 22 5.92 24.98 10.22
CA LYS A 22 5.63 25.13 11.66
C LYS A 22 6.66 24.43 12.53
N LYS A 23 7.06 23.21 12.21
CA LYS A 23 8.09 22.46 12.96
C LYS A 23 9.46 23.14 12.89
N ILE A 24 9.84 23.65 11.71
CA ILE A 24 11.08 24.40 11.53
C ILE A 24 11.05 25.67 12.38
N LYS A 25 9.99 26.45 12.32
CA LYS A 25 9.82 27.66 13.13
C LYS A 25 9.90 27.36 14.64
N ALA A 26 9.18 26.34 15.11
CA ALA A 26 9.19 25.98 16.53
C ALA A 26 10.59 25.60 17.02
N LYS A 27 11.31 24.78 16.26
CA LYS A 27 12.67 24.33 16.62
C LYS A 27 13.67 25.48 16.68
N TYR A 28 13.62 26.37 15.71
CA TYR A 28 14.62 27.46 15.60
C TYR A 28 14.28 28.72 16.38
N TYR A 29 13.01 28.93 16.64
CA TYR A 29 12.57 30.01 17.53
C TYR A 29 13.03 29.79 18.97
N LEU A 30 13.01 28.54 19.43
CA LEU A 30 13.45 28.18 20.79
C LEU A 30 14.97 28.22 20.97
N ASN A 31 15.74 27.95 19.91
CA ASN A 31 17.20 27.79 20.00
C ASN A 31 18.00 28.98 19.47
N SER A 32 17.36 30.02 18.95
CA SER A 32 17.99 31.22 18.36
C SER A 32 19.02 30.92 17.27
N GLU A 33 18.98 29.75 16.65
CA GLU A 33 19.87 29.33 15.57
C GLU A 33 19.22 29.54 14.20
N LYS A 34 20.04 29.83 13.20
CA LYS A 34 19.55 29.92 11.82
C LYS A 34 19.40 28.51 11.20
N PRO A 35 18.28 28.21 10.54
CA PRO A 35 18.11 26.92 9.90
C PRO A 35 19.09 26.72 8.74
N THR A 36 19.75 25.55 8.72
CA THR A 36 20.61 25.14 7.62
C THR A 36 19.92 24.06 6.79
N VAL A 37 20.36 23.84 5.55
CA VAL A 37 19.82 22.80 4.67
C VAL A 37 19.93 21.43 5.34
N SER A 38 21.05 21.12 6.01
CA SER A 38 21.25 19.83 6.69
C SER A 38 20.27 19.59 7.82
N SER A 39 19.99 20.62 8.63
CA SER A 39 19.04 20.49 9.75
C SER A 39 17.58 20.36 9.28
N VAL A 40 17.25 21.01 8.17
CA VAL A 40 15.94 20.92 7.53
C VAL A 40 15.74 19.55 6.87
N GLN A 41 16.80 18.95 6.31
CA GLN A 41 16.75 17.59 5.76
C GLN A 41 16.32 16.55 6.79
N GLY A 42 16.86 16.63 8.01
CA GLY A 42 16.46 15.73 9.11
C GLY A 42 14.97 15.86 9.45
N ILE A 43 14.47 17.09 9.57
CA ILE A 43 13.07 17.36 9.87
C ILE A 43 12.14 16.85 8.76
N ILE A 44 12.50 17.07 7.52
CA ILE A 44 11.73 16.60 6.35
C ILE A 44 11.70 15.07 6.29
N SER A 45 12.84 14.40 6.54
CA SER A 45 12.90 12.94 6.62
C SER A 45 11.97 12.39 7.69
N ASP A 46 11.97 13.00 8.87
CA ASP A 46 11.10 12.57 9.98
C ASP A 46 9.61 12.73 9.63
N ILE A 47 9.26 13.84 8.98
CA ILE A 47 7.88 14.08 8.55
C ILE A 47 7.45 13.08 7.47
N LEU A 48 8.28 12.86 6.47
CA LEU A 48 7.98 11.92 5.39
C LEU A 48 7.87 10.47 5.89
N ASN A 49 8.71 10.10 6.86
CA ASN A 49 8.65 8.78 7.47
C ASN A 49 7.42 8.58 8.37
N ASN A 50 6.99 9.63 9.08
CA ASN A 50 5.82 9.58 9.95
C ASN A 50 4.50 9.69 9.19
N GLU A 51 4.51 10.28 8.01
CA GLU A 51 3.32 10.44 7.15
C GLU A 51 3.29 9.45 5.99
N ALA A 52 4.33 8.62 5.84
CA ALA A 52 4.27 7.52 4.90
C ALA A 52 3.04 6.65 5.25
N PRO A 53 2.14 6.39 4.30
CA PRO A 53 1.04 5.47 4.56
C PRO A 53 1.63 4.17 5.11
N PRO A 54 0.97 3.53 6.09
CA PRO A 54 1.48 2.28 6.65
C PRO A 54 1.82 1.34 5.52
N GLU A 55 3.02 0.75 5.59
CA GLU A 55 3.49 -0.17 4.57
C GLU A 55 2.42 -1.23 4.29
N VAL A 56 2.00 -1.32 3.05
CA VAL A 56 1.02 -2.32 2.65
C VAL A 56 1.71 -3.68 2.64
N THR A 57 1.39 -4.51 3.61
CA THR A 57 1.92 -5.86 3.74
C THR A 57 0.96 -6.87 3.12
N VAL A 58 1.49 -8.02 2.72
CA VAL A 58 0.67 -9.14 2.23
C VAL A 58 -0.35 -9.58 3.27
N ASP A 59 0.05 -9.62 4.54
CA ASP A 59 -0.83 -10.02 5.64
C ASP A 59 -2.03 -9.06 5.76
N ARG A 60 -1.80 -7.78 5.65
CA ARG A 60 -2.88 -6.77 5.67
C ARG A 60 -3.83 -6.91 4.48
N ILE A 61 -3.31 -7.19 3.30
CA ILE A 61 -4.11 -7.45 2.09
C ILE A 61 -4.99 -8.69 2.31
N ILE A 62 -4.38 -9.78 2.76
CA ILE A 62 -5.10 -11.04 2.99
C ILE A 62 -6.18 -10.87 4.05
N ASP A 63 -5.89 -10.19 5.16
CA ASP A 63 -6.86 -9.94 6.23
C ASP A 63 -8.06 -9.13 5.73
N GLU A 64 -7.83 -8.08 4.95
CA GLU A 64 -8.90 -7.25 4.39
C GLU A 64 -9.77 -8.02 3.38
N VAL A 65 -9.15 -8.79 2.51
CA VAL A 65 -9.86 -9.66 1.55
C VAL A 65 -10.64 -10.74 2.28
N ALA A 66 -10.06 -11.36 3.29
CA ALA A 66 -10.72 -12.36 4.11
C ALA A 66 -11.99 -11.80 4.77
N ARG A 67 -11.90 -10.61 5.33
CA ARG A 67 -13.04 -9.92 5.93
C ARG A 67 -14.13 -9.61 4.91
N THR A 68 -13.75 -9.12 3.74
CA THR A 68 -14.68 -8.73 2.67
C THR A 68 -15.45 -9.93 2.12
N TYR A 69 -14.80 -11.06 1.96
CA TYR A 69 -15.39 -12.27 1.37
C TYR A 69 -15.89 -13.30 2.39
N GLY A 70 -15.74 -13.03 3.69
CA GLY A 70 -16.20 -13.94 4.74
C GLY A 70 -15.44 -15.26 4.80
N VAL A 71 -14.14 -15.22 4.48
CA VAL A 71 -13.24 -16.38 4.53
C VAL A 71 -12.10 -16.11 5.51
N THR A 72 -11.32 -17.14 5.85
CA THR A 72 -10.16 -16.96 6.73
C THR A 72 -8.88 -16.70 5.92
N ALA A 73 -7.89 -16.07 6.57
CA ALA A 73 -6.58 -15.87 5.97
C ALA A 73 -5.90 -17.20 5.61
N ASP A 74 -6.04 -18.22 6.45
CA ASP A 74 -5.48 -19.55 6.20
C ASP A 74 -6.11 -20.21 4.97
N GLU A 75 -7.42 -20.06 4.79
CA GLU A 75 -8.12 -20.55 3.60
C GLU A 75 -7.62 -19.89 2.33
N ILE A 76 -7.35 -18.59 2.35
CA ILE A 76 -6.78 -17.85 1.21
C ILE A 76 -5.38 -18.38 0.86
N ARG A 77 -4.55 -18.66 1.85
CA ARG A 77 -3.19 -19.19 1.65
C ARG A 77 -3.15 -20.66 1.29
N SER A 78 -4.19 -21.43 1.63
CA SER A 78 -4.20 -22.88 1.44
C SER A 78 -4.28 -23.29 -0.02
N GLN A 79 -3.51 -24.30 -0.39
CA GLN A 79 -3.62 -24.95 -1.71
C GLN A 79 -4.79 -25.92 -1.79
N LYS A 80 -5.24 -26.43 -0.65
CA LYS A 80 -6.20 -27.54 -0.60
C LYS A 80 -7.65 -27.10 -0.76
N ASN A 81 -7.96 -25.87 -0.43
CA ASN A 81 -9.34 -25.41 -0.44
C ASN A 81 -9.69 -24.79 -1.80
N ARG A 82 -10.66 -25.38 -2.48
CA ARG A 82 -11.07 -25.03 -3.84
C ARG A 82 -12.51 -24.52 -3.97
N SER A 83 -13.16 -24.14 -2.86
CA SER A 83 -14.50 -23.57 -2.96
C SER A 83 -14.47 -22.30 -3.84
N ALA A 84 -15.55 -22.02 -4.55
CA ALA A 84 -15.63 -20.88 -5.47
C ALA A 84 -15.37 -19.53 -4.76
N ASN A 85 -15.90 -19.38 -3.55
CA ASN A 85 -15.73 -18.16 -2.77
C ASN A 85 -14.28 -17.96 -2.30
N ILE A 86 -13.63 -19.00 -1.82
CA ILE A 86 -12.23 -18.98 -1.39
C ILE A 86 -11.31 -18.76 -2.57
N SER A 87 -11.56 -19.42 -3.70
CA SER A 87 -10.79 -19.21 -4.93
C SER A 87 -10.89 -17.77 -5.42
N LYS A 88 -12.06 -17.18 -5.41
CA LYS A 88 -12.29 -15.78 -5.79
C LYS A 88 -11.54 -14.83 -4.85
N ALA A 89 -11.64 -15.03 -3.54
CA ALA A 89 -10.92 -14.23 -2.55
C ALA A 89 -9.40 -14.33 -2.75
N ARG A 90 -8.89 -15.53 -2.99
CA ARG A 90 -7.47 -15.78 -3.25
C ARG A 90 -7.00 -15.07 -4.52
N HIS A 91 -7.75 -15.15 -5.61
CA HIS A 91 -7.42 -14.47 -6.86
C HIS A 91 -7.30 -12.96 -6.65
N ILE A 92 -8.23 -12.37 -5.93
CA ILE A 92 -8.22 -10.93 -5.63
C ILE A 92 -7.06 -10.57 -4.70
N ALA A 93 -6.76 -11.37 -3.68
CA ALA A 93 -5.62 -11.15 -2.80
C ALA A 93 -4.28 -11.19 -3.55
N ILE A 94 -4.10 -12.12 -4.47
CA ILE A 94 -2.91 -12.20 -5.33
C ILE A 94 -2.80 -10.95 -6.21
N TYR A 95 -3.88 -10.55 -6.84
CA TYR A 95 -3.95 -9.36 -7.67
C TYR A 95 -3.58 -8.10 -6.89
N LEU A 96 -4.17 -7.90 -5.72
CA LEU A 96 -3.89 -6.74 -4.86
C LEU A 96 -2.45 -6.74 -4.34
N THR A 97 -1.90 -7.91 -4.05
CA THR A 97 -0.49 -8.04 -3.64
C THR A 97 0.44 -7.54 -4.74
N ARG A 98 0.17 -7.88 -5.99
CA ARG A 98 0.96 -7.37 -7.12
C ARG A 98 0.81 -5.86 -7.29
N GLU A 99 -0.41 -5.34 -7.21
CA GLU A 99 -0.70 -3.94 -7.46
C GLU A 99 -0.24 -3.01 -6.33
N LEU A 100 -0.30 -3.46 -5.08
CA LEU A 100 -0.07 -2.62 -3.91
C LEU A 100 1.30 -2.82 -3.26
N THR A 101 2.07 -3.82 -3.68
CA THR A 101 3.41 -4.09 -3.16
C THR A 101 4.44 -4.13 -4.28
N THR A 102 5.72 -4.05 -3.91
CA THR A 102 6.85 -4.19 -4.85
C THR A 102 7.42 -5.60 -4.87
N LEU A 103 6.69 -6.60 -4.34
CA LEU A 103 7.15 -7.97 -4.27
C LEU A 103 7.33 -8.58 -5.66
N SER A 104 8.39 -9.39 -5.79
CA SER A 104 8.63 -10.18 -7.01
C SER A 104 7.58 -11.28 -7.16
N MET A 105 7.43 -11.80 -8.37
CA MET A 105 6.52 -12.94 -8.63
C MET A 105 6.89 -14.17 -7.79
N VAL A 106 8.19 -14.40 -7.55
CA VAL A 106 8.67 -15.48 -6.68
C VAL A 106 8.20 -15.29 -5.24
N ALA A 107 8.34 -14.07 -4.70
CA ALA A 107 7.88 -13.74 -3.35
C ALA A 107 6.36 -13.87 -3.22
N ILE A 108 5.60 -13.44 -4.21
CA ILE A 108 4.14 -13.60 -4.23
C ILE A 108 3.75 -15.08 -4.22
N ARG A 109 4.40 -15.91 -5.02
CA ARG A 109 4.17 -17.37 -5.01
C ARG A 109 4.36 -17.98 -3.62
N GLU A 110 5.44 -17.64 -2.96
CA GLU A 110 5.76 -18.13 -1.61
C GLU A 110 4.71 -17.74 -0.58
N LYS A 111 4.16 -16.54 -0.67
CA LYS A 111 3.13 -16.05 0.24
C LYS A 111 1.78 -16.72 0.07
N PHE A 112 1.51 -17.31 -1.09
CA PHE A 112 0.24 -17.97 -1.41
C PHE A 112 0.37 -19.50 -1.60
N GLY A 113 1.24 -20.13 -0.83
CA GLY A 113 1.39 -21.58 -0.78
C GLY A 113 2.23 -22.16 -1.91
N ASN A 114 3.24 -21.46 -2.39
CA ASN A 114 4.16 -21.91 -3.45
C ASN A 114 3.47 -22.33 -4.74
N ARG A 115 2.48 -21.55 -5.18
CA ARG A 115 1.74 -21.84 -6.42
C ARG A 115 2.64 -21.73 -7.63
N HIS A 116 2.29 -22.47 -8.68
CA HIS A 116 3.02 -22.45 -9.93
C HIS A 116 3.00 -21.04 -10.56
N TYR A 117 4.09 -20.64 -11.21
CA TYR A 117 4.18 -19.34 -11.88
C TYR A 117 3.03 -19.11 -12.88
N SER A 118 2.71 -20.13 -13.69
CA SER A 118 1.59 -20.09 -14.63
C SER A 118 0.24 -19.86 -13.96
N THR A 119 0.05 -20.41 -12.75
CA THR A 119 -1.16 -20.19 -11.96
C THR A 119 -1.30 -18.73 -11.51
N ILE A 120 -0.21 -18.09 -11.11
CA ILE A 120 -0.20 -16.67 -10.74
C ILE A 120 -0.54 -15.80 -11.96
N ILE A 121 0.07 -16.06 -13.10
CA ILE A 121 -0.23 -15.32 -14.34
C ILE A 121 -1.70 -15.49 -14.77
N TYR A 122 -2.20 -16.71 -14.72
CA TYR A 122 -3.62 -16.99 -14.98
C TYR A 122 -4.54 -16.21 -14.03
N THR A 123 -4.22 -16.19 -12.75
CA THR A 123 -4.98 -15.47 -11.72
C THR A 123 -5.06 -13.98 -12.04
N LEU A 124 -3.94 -13.36 -12.40
CA LEU A 124 -3.89 -11.92 -12.70
C LEU A 124 -4.76 -11.58 -13.92
N ARG A 125 -4.69 -12.40 -14.96
CA ARG A 125 -5.56 -12.24 -16.15
C ARG A 125 -7.03 -12.41 -15.80
N LYS A 126 -7.34 -13.40 -14.98
CA LYS A 126 -8.72 -13.67 -14.57
C LYS A 126 -9.33 -12.50 -13.80
N VAL A 127 -8.60 -11.87 -12.91
CA VAL A 127 -9.08 -10.71 -12.18
C VAL A 127 -9.28 -9.52 -13.12
N ASP A 128 -8.38 -9.28 -14.04
CA ASP A 128 -8.52 -8.23 -15.07
C ASP A 128 -9.80 -8.45 -15.92
N GLU A 129 -10.05 -9.67 -16.35
CA GLU A 129 -11.27 -10.03 -17.09
C GLU A 129 -12.53 -9.83 -16.24
N MET A 130 -12.50 -10.24 -14.98
CA MET A 130 -13.63 -10.07 -14.06
C MET A 130 -13.98 -8.58 -13.87
N MET A 131 -12.98 -7.72 -13.70
CA MET A 131 -13.19 -6.28 -13.56
C MET A 131 -13.72 -5.65 -14.85
N ALA A 132 -13.27 -6.12 -16.01
CA ALA A 132 -13.74 -5.63 -17.30
C ALA A 132 -15.20 -6.01 -17.59
N LYS A 133 -15.63 -7.18 -17.12
CA LYS A 133 -16.99 -7.71 -17.37
C LYS A 133 -18.01 -7.34 -16.31
N ASP A 134 -17.59 -7.13 -15.07
CA ASP A 134 -18.48 -6.87 -13.94
C ASP A 134 -18.02 -5.62 -13.17
N ARG A 135 -18.80 -4.56 -13.30
CA ARG A 135 -18.57 -3.29 -12.63
C ARG A 135 -18.61 -3.40 -11.10
N LYS A 136 -19.44 -4.29 -10.56
CA LYS A 136 -19.54 -4.54 -9.12
C LYS A 136 -18.25 -5.11 -8.55
N VAL A 137 -17.59 -6.01 -9.30
CA VAL A 137 -16.28 -6.57 -8.91
C VAL A 137 -15.23 -5.46 -8.87
N LYS A 138 -15.19 -4.60 -9.88
CA LYS A 138 -14.27 -3.46 -9.92
C LYS A 138 -14.49 -2.51 -8.74
N GLU A 139 -15.72 -2.15 -8.45
CA GLU A 139 -16.07 -1.28 -7.34
C GLU A 139 -15.67 -1.89 -6.00
N LEU A 140 -15.90 -3.18 -5.80
CA LEU A 140 -15.52 -3.89 -4.59
C LEU A 140 -14.00 -3.94 -4.40
N ILE A 141 -13.25 -4.16 -5.47
CA ILE A 141 -11.79 -4.12 -5.46
C ILE A 141 -11.29 -2.71 -5.13
N ASP A 142 -11.85 -1.68 -5.72
CA ASP A 142 -11.48 -0.29 -5.45
C ASP A 142 -11.75 0.08 -3.98
N ASP A 143 -12.88 -0.34 -3.42
CA ASP A 143 -13.22 -0.13 -2.01
C ASP A 143 -12.26 -0.88 -1.09
N THR A 144 -11.89 -2.10 -1.45
CA THR A 144 -10.91 -2.91 -0.71
C THR A 144 -9.53 -2.21 -0.70
N ILE A 145 -9.11 -1.65 -1.82
CA ILE A 145 -7.86 -0.88 -1.92
C ILE A 145 -7.91 0.34 -0.98
N LYS A 146 -9.00 1.07 -0.97
CA LYS A 146 -9.18 2.21 -0.06
C LYS A 146 -9.07 1.79 1.40
N ASN A 147 -9.70 0.70 1.78
CA ASN A 147 -9.64 0.17 3.15
C ASN A 147 -8.23 -0.28 3.55
N ILE A 148 -7.47 -0.85 2.62
CA ILE A 148 -6.08 -1.27 2.85
C ILE A 148 -5.17 -0.06 3.03
N ARG A 149 -5.33 0.95 2.20
CA ARG A 149 -4.51 2.19 2.24
C ARG A 149 -4.94 3.17 3.32
N GLY A 150 -6.18 3.08 3.70
CA GLY A 150 -6.88 3.98 4.58
C GLY A 150 -6.51 4.15 5.91
#